data_dafd7ac18601161a3528447f0b246590
#
_entry.id   dafd7ac18601161a3528447f0b246590
#
_cell.length_a   1.000
_cell.length_b   1.000
_cell.length_c   1.000
_cell.angle_alpha   90.00
_cell.angle_beta   90.00
_cell.angle_gamma   90.00
#
_symmetry.space_group_name_H-M   'P 1'
#
loop_
_entity.id
_entity.type
_entity.pdbx_description
1 polymer ?
#
loop_
_entity_poly.entity_id
_entity_poly.type
_entity_poly.pdbx_seq_one_letter_code
_entity_poly.pdbx_strand_id
1 'polypeptide(L)'
;MITLAERQYDVSIKIVQTDNAGELTSHWFENGLAKLGVKHKLSIAYIHETNGTAGRFNRTVTGSARALLFDSGLPLSMWGEALTQAIYTRNRMPQASLNGQSLNEVLTGEMPDLRHLQPFGSPAHVLIPEEKRRTAGKLLARTVEGFLVGYGEQRN
;
A
#
# COMPACT_ATOMS: atom_id res chain seq x y z
N MET A 1 -7.02 -6.55 11.36
CA MET A 1 -6.97 -5.91 10.02
C MET A 1 -8.33 -5.36 9.61
N ILE A 2 -9.41 -6.15 9.55
CA ILE A 2 -10.79 -5.68 9.21
C ILE A 2 -11.19 -4.48 10.07
N THR A 3 -11.22 -4.63 11.39
CA THR A 3 -11.59 -3.57 12.34
C THR A 3 -10.76 -2.28 12.20
N LEU A 4 -9.49 -2.40 11.79
CA LEU A 4 -8.64 -1.24 11.56
C LEU A 4 -9.08 -0.47 10.32
N ALA A 5 -9.34 -1.18 9.21
CA ALA A 5 -9.82 -0.56 7.98
C ALA A 5 -11.18 0.10 8.16
N GLU A 6 -12.09 -0.55 8.90
CA GLU A 6 -13.41 0.01 9.21
C GLU A 6 -13.32 1.32 10.01
N ARG A 7 -12.43 1.36 11.01
CA ARG A 7 -12.22 2.57 11.83
C ARG A 7 -11.49 3.68 11.08
N GLN A 8 -10.57 3.31 10.20
CA GLN A 8 -9.77 4.29 9.45
C GLN A 8 -10.57 5.02 8.38
N TYR A 9 -11.52 4.32 7.75
CA TYR A 9 -12.27 4.85 6.61
C TYR A 9 -13.77 5.03 6.89
N ASP A 10 -14.21 4.82 8.12
CA ASP A 10 -15.63 4.86 8.53
C ASP A 10 -16.54 4.04 7.61
N VAL A 11 -16.08 2.84 7.25
CA VAL A 11 -16.80 1.90 6.38
C VAL A 11 -17.10 0.61 7.12
N SER A 12 -18.12 -0.13 6.68
CA SER A 12 -18.44 -1.44 7.21
C SER A 12 -18.14 -2.53 6.19
N ILE A 13 -17.26 -3.46 6.54
CA ILE A 13 -16.95 -4.63 5.71
C ILE A 13 -17.98 -5.71 5.93
N LYS A 14 -18.80 -5.96 4.92
CA LYS A 14 -19.91 -6.93 5.00
C LYS A 14 -19.52 -8.33 4.54
N ILE A 15 -18.58 -8.41 3.59
CA ILE A 15 -18.21 -9.68 2.94
C ILE A 15 -16.70 -9.71 2.76
N VAL A 16 -16.08 -10.82 3.16
CA VAL A 16 -14.69 -11.15 2.83
C VAL A 16 -14.70 -12.36 1.91
N GLN A 17 -14.10 -12.23 0.73
CA GLN A 17 -13.97 -13.34 -0.20
C GLN A 17 -12.52 -13.83 -0.18
N THR A 18 -12.35 -15.16 -0.05
CA THR A 18 -11.03 -15.82 -0.05
C THR A 18 -11.02 -17.01 -1.01
N ASP A 19 -9.84 -17.52 -1.27
CA ASP A 19 -9.67 -18.83 -1.88
C ASP A 19 -9.87 -19.96 -0.84
N ASN A 20 -9.76 -21.21 -1.30
CA ASN A 20 -9.93 -22.39 -0.45
C ASN A 20 -8.65 -22.81 0.27
N ALA A 21 -7.71 -21.88 0.52
CA ALA A 21 -6.53 -22.18 1.31
C ALA A 21 -6.93 -22.64 2.72
N GLY A 22 -6.32 -23.72 3.21
CA GLY A 22 -6.71 -24.35 4.47
C GLY A 22 -6.65 -23.40 5.68
N GLU A 23 -5.76 -22.43 5.65
CA GLU A 23 -5.66 -21.38 6.68
C GLU A 23 -6.91 -20.50 6.74
N LEU A 24 -7.48 -20.18 5.57
CA LEU A 24 -8.64 -19.29 5.40
C LEU A 24 -9.98 -20.02 5.51
N THR A 25 -9.96 -21.36 5.54
CA THR A 25 -11.12 -22.23 5.78
C THR A 25 -11.12 -22.82 7.19
N SER A 26 -10.18 -22.41 8.03
CA SER A 26 -10.08 -22.90 9.41
C SER A 26 -11.24 -22.39 10.27
N HIS A 27 -11.70 -23.22 11.21
CA HIS A 27 -12.73 -22.86 12.19
C HIS A 27 -12.39 -21.58 12.98
N TRP A 28 -11.11 -21.34 13.22
CA TRP A 28 -10.63 -20.13 13.91
C TRP A 28 -10.91 -18.88 13.06
N PHE A 29 -10.62 -18.96 11.76
CA PHE A 29 -10.84 -17.84 10.84
C PHE A 29 -12.34 -17.55 10.65
N GLU A 30 -13.15 -18.59 10.44
CA GLU A 30 -14.60 -18.47 10.30
C GLU A 30 -15.26 -17.88 11.56
N ASN A 31 -14.89 -18.37 12.74
CA ASN A 31 -15.38 -17.83 14.00
C ASN A 31 -14.94 -16.38 14.22
N GLY A 32 -13.75 -16.02 13.77
CA GLY A 32 -13.25 -14.63 13.81
C GLY A 32 -14.11 -13.69 12.97
N LEU A 33 -14.46 -14.09 11.75
CA LEU A 33 -15.34 -13.30 10.87
C LEU A 33 -16.78 -13.24 11.40
N ALA A 34 -17.29 -14.34 11.92
CA ALA A 34 -18.65 -14.41 12.50
C ALA A 34 -18.79 -13.45 13.70
N LYS A 35 -17.79 -13.37 14.59
CA LYS A 35 -17.77 -12.41 15.72
C LYS A 35 -17.80 -10.95 15.27
N LEU A 36 -17.27 -10.65 14.08
CA LEU A 36 -17.29 -9.32 13.48
C LEU A 36 -18.54 -9.06 12.63
N GLY A 37 -19.46 -10.04 12.51
CA GLY A 37 -20.63 -9.94 11.65
C GLY A 37 -20.31 -9.92 10.15
N VAL A 38 -19.11 -10.39 9.75
CA VAL A 38 -18.64 -10.38 8.37
C VAL A 38 -18.93 -11.72 7.72
N LYS A 39 -19.60 -11.69 6.55
CA LYS A 39 -19.90 -12.91 5.79
C LYS A 39 -18.66 -13.40 5.06
N HIS A 40 -18.31 -14.66 5.28
CA HIS A 40 -17.26 -15.33 4.51
C HIS A 40 -17.82 -15.86 3.18
N LYS A 41 -17.15 -15.60 2.08
CA LYS A 41 -17.46 -16.13 0.75
C LYS A 41 -16.24 -16.85 0.21
N LEU A 42 -16.33 -18.14 0.02
CA LEU A 42 -15.29 -18.93 -0.63
C LEU A 42 -15.41 -18.81 -2.14
N SER A 43 -14.27 -18.71 -2.80
CA SER A 43 -14.19 -18.81 -4.25
C SER A 43 -14.47 -20.24 -4.69
N ILE A 44 -15.18 -20.41 -5.79
CA ILE A 44 -15.47 -21.73 -6.34
C ILE A 44 -14.16 -22.35 -6.84
N ALA A 45 -13.83 -23.55 -6.38
CA ALA A 45 -12.64 -24.27 -6.85
C ALA A 45 -12.67 -24.42 -8.38
N TYR A 46 -11.51 -24.25 -9.00
CA TYR A 46 -11.30 -24.36 -10.47
C TYR A 46 -11.95 -23.26 -11.33
N ILE A 47 -12.64 -22.28 -10.77
CA ILE A 47 -13.12 -21.12 -11.52
C ILE A 47 -12.20 -19.94 -11.24
N HIS A 48 -11.23 -19.71 -12.13
CA HIS A 48 -10.24 -18.63 -12.02
C HIS A 48 -10.86 -17.22 -11.99
N GLU A 49 -12.06 -17.06 -12.51
CA GLU A 49 -12.76 -15.76 -12.55
C GLU A 49 -13.16 -15.26 -11.16
N THR A 50 -13.45 -16.14 -10.21
CA THR A 50 -13.90 -15.77 -8.87
C THR A 50 -12.78 -15.14 -8.00
N ASN A 51 -11.51 -15.46 -8.28
CA ASN A 51 -10.31 -14.85 -7.66
C ASN A 51 -9.60 -13.86 -8.60
N GLY A 52 -10.15 -13.63 -9.77
CA GLY A 52 -9.52 -12.81 -10.82
C GLY A 52 -9.20 -11.39 -10.38
N THR A 53 -9.97 -10.81 -9.46
CA THR A 53 -9.74 -9.43 -8.99
C THR A 53 -8.49 -9.33 -8.15
N ALA A 54 -8.31 -10.18 -7.15
CA ALA A 54 -7.11 -10.21 -6.31
C ALA A 54 -5.87 -10.60 -7.13
N GLY A 55 -5.99 -11.61 -8.00
CA GLY A 55 -4.89 -12.04 -8.88
C GLY A 55 -4.47 -10.95 -9.87
N ARG A 56 -5.41 -10.24 -10.48
CA ARG A 56 -5.12 -9.09 -11.35
C ARG A 56 -4.46 -7.95 -10.58
N PHE A 57 -4.97 -7.64 -9.38
CA PHE A 57 -4.37 -6.62 -8.52
C PHE A 57 -2.91 -6.96 -8.20
N ASN A 58 -2.64 -8.16 -7.71
CA ASN A 58 -1.30 -8.62 -7.37
C ASN A 58 -0.35 -8.56 -8.59
N ARG A 59 -0.80 -9.04 -9.76
CA ARG A 59 -0.02 -8.99 -10.99
C ARG A 59 0.32 -7.55 -11.38
N THR A 60 -0.64 -6.64 -11.31
CA THR A 60 -0.44 -5.23 -11.65
C THR A 60 0.53 -4.57 -10.68
N VAL A 61 0.33 -4.75 -9.37
CA VAL A 61 1.17 -4.12 -8.34
C VAL A 61 2.61 -4.66 -8.40
N THR A 62 2.77 -5.98 -8.55
CA THR A 62 4.10 -6.59 -8.71
C THR A 62 4.80 -6.12 -9.99
N GLY A 63 4.05 -5.97 -11.08
CA GLY A 63 4.58 -5.41 -12.33
C GLY A 63 5.05 -3.97 -12.17
N SER A 64 4.24 -3.14 -11.50
CA SER A 64 4.61 -1.76 -11.19
C SER A 64 5.83 -1.66 -10.26
N ALA A 65 5.88 -2.47 -9.21
CA ALA A 65 7.03 -2.50 -8.29
C ALA A 65 8.33 -2.89 -9.02
N ARG A 66 8.26 -3.87 -9.93
CA ARG A 66 9.41 -4.26 -10.78
C ARG A 66 9.87 -3.10 -11.66
N ALA A 67 8.94 -2.38 -12.29
CA ALA A 67 9.24 -1.22 -13.11
C ALA A 67 9.91 -0.11 -12.29
N LEU A 68 9.40 0.19 -11.09
CA LEU A 68 9.99 1.18 -10.17
C LEU A 68 11.43 0.81 -9.79
N LEU A 69 11.70 -0.44 -9.46
CA LEU A 69 13.06 -0.90 -9.13
C LEU A 69 14.00 -0.80 -10.32
N PHE A 70 13.53 -1.19 -11.51
CA PHE A 70 14.34 -1.15 -12.71
C PHE A 70 14.68 0.30 -13.10
N ASP A 71 13.70 1.20 -13.06
CA ASP A 71 13.86 2.61 -13.40
C ASP A 71 14.76 3.35 -12.42
N SER A 72 14.62 3.09 -11.12
CA SER A 72 15.40 3.74 -10.06
C SER A 72 16.85 3.27 -9.97
N GLY A 73 17.20 2.10 -10.51
CA GLY A 73 18.50 1.47 -10.33
C GLY A 73 18.79 1.01 -8.89
N LEU A 74 17.80 1.07 -7.98
CA LEU A 74 17.98 0.61 -6.61
C LEU A 74 18.08 -0.92 -6.53
N PRO A 75 18.76 -1.46 -5.50
CA PRO A 75 18.95 -2.90 -5.36
C PRO A 75 17.63 -3.64 -5.15
N LEU A 76 17.56 -4.90 -5.61
CA LEU A 76 16.37 -5.75 -5.49
C LEU A 76 15.90 -5.94 -4.04
N SER A 77 16.77 -5.75 -3.06
CA SER A 77 16.39 -5.79 -1.64
C SER A 77 15.32 -4.76 -1.26
N MET A 78 15.17 -3.69 -2.05
CA MET A 78 14.14 -2.65 -1.88
C MET A 78 12.77 -3.03 -2.49
N TRP A 79 12.56 -4.33 -2.78
CA TRP A 79 11.29 -4.78 -3.38
C TRP A 79 10.05 -4.49 -2.53
N GLY A 80 10.19 -4.55 -1.20
CA GLY A 80 9.09 -4.27 -0.27
C GLY A 80 8.64 -2.81 -0.33
N GLU A 81 9.60 -1.89 -0.34
CA GLU A 81 9.38 -0.45 -0.47
C GLU A 81 8.77 -0.11 -1.83
N ALA A 82 9.30 -0.71 -2.91
CA ALA A 82 8.76 -0.54 -4.25
C ALA A 82 7.32 -1.07 -4.36
N LEU A 83 6.99 -2.19 -3.70
CA LEU A 83 5.64 -2.73 -3.64
C LEU A 83 4.70 -1.77 -2.90
N THR A 84 5.13 -1.25 -1.76
CA THR A 84 4.36 -0.28 -0.97
C THR A 84 4.11 1.00 -1.76
N GLN A 85 5.14 1.51 -2.45
CA GLN A 85 5.03 2.67 -3.32
C GLN A 85 4.06 2.42 -4.49
N ALA A 86 4.12 1.25 -5.12
CA ALA A 86 3.21 0.88 -6.21
C ALA A 86 1.75 0.85 -5.74
N ILE A 87 1.49 0.29 -4.55
CA ILE A 87 0.15 0.28 -3.94
C ILE A 87 -0.31 1.71 -3.61
N TYR A 88 0.56 2.51 -2.99
CA TYR A 88 0.28 3.89 -2.62
C TYR A 88 -0.16 4.72 -3.83
N THR A 89 0.61 4.65 -4.90
CA THR A 89 0.33 5.36 -6.15
C THR A 89 -0.95 4.84 -6.80
N ARG A 90 -1.10 3.51 -6.92
CA ARG A 90 -2.28 2.88 -7.54
C ARG A 90 -3.58 3.28 -6.84
N ASN A 91 -3.59 3.35 -5.51
CA ASN A 91 -4.78 3.72 -4.75
C ASN A 91 -5.20 5.18 -4.97
N ARG A 92 -4.30 6.02 -5.46
CA ARG A 92 -4.53 7.43 -5.79
C ARG A 92 -4.77 7.71 -7.27
N MET A 93 -4.54 6.72 -8.13
CA MET A 93 -4.75 6.85 -9.57
C MET A 93 -6.20 6.54 -9.96
N PRO A 94 -6.79 7.23 -10.95
CA PRO A 94 -8.11 6.92 -11.48
C PRO A 94 -8.20 5.49 -12.01
N GLN A 95 -9.32 4.82 -11.75
CA GLN A 95 -9.56 3.45 -12.18
C GLN A 95 -10.87 3.37 -12.97
N ALA A 96 -10.84 2.71 -14.13
CA ALA A 96 -12.03 2.53 -14.97
C ALA A 96 -13.16 1.77 -14.25
N SER A 97 -12.81 0.82 -13.37
CA SER A 97 -13.76 0.08 -12.55
C SER A 97 -14.49 0.93 -11.49
N LEU A 98 -13.99 2.13 -11.21
CA LEU A 98 -14.55 3.09 -10.27
C LEU A 98 -15.04 4.36 -10.99
N ASN A 99 -15.47 4.24 -12.23
CA ASN A 99 -15.96 5.37 -13.05
C ASN A 99 -14.96 6.52 -13.18
N GLY A 100 -13.67 6.21 -13.19
CA GLY A 100 -12.60 7.22 -13.27
C GLY A 100 -12.17 7.81 -11.94
N GLN A 101 -12.77 7.42 -10.83
CA GLN A 101 -12.34 7.81 -9.49
C GLN A 101 -11.16 6.94 -9.01
N SER A 102 -10.39 7.47 -8.08
CA SER A 102 -9.38 6.69 -7.37
C SER A 102 -10.00 5.92 -6.20
N LEU A 103 -9.34 4.85 -5.75
CA LEU A 103 -9.79 4.12 -4.56
C LEU A 103 -9.78 5.03 -3.32
N ASN A 104 -8.77 5.90 -3.20
CA ASN A 104 -8.68 6.86 -2.10
C ASN A 104 -9.89 7.80 -2.08
N GLU A 105 -10.25 8.36 -3.24
CA GLU A 105 -11.40 9.25 -3.40
C GLU A 105 -12.72 8.57 -3.03
N VAL A 106 -12.92 7.31 -3.46
CA VAL A 106 -14.12 6.54 -3.10
C VAL A 106 -14.22 6.28 -1.59
N LEU A 107 -13.07 6.07 -0.92
CA LEU A 107 -13.05 5.78 0.52
C LEU A 107 -13.12 7.03 1.40
N THR A 108 -12.53 8.14 0.98
CA THR A 108 -12.46 9.37 1.80
C THR A 108 -13.47 10.43 1.38
N GLY A 109 -14.06 10.32 0.19
CA GLY A 109 -14.91 11.35 -0.41
C GLY A 109 -14.15 12.54 -1.00
N GLU A 110 -12.81 12.55 -0.91
CA GLU A 110 -11.97 13.66 -1.35
C GLU A 110 -10.98 13.22 -2.42
N MET A 111 -10.78 14.07 -3.43
CA MET A 111 -9.76 13.86 -4.45
C MET A 111 -8.37 13.92 -3.83
N PRO A 112 -7.51 12.91 -4.02
CA PRO A 112 -6.18 12.88 -3.44
C PRO A 112 -5.28 13.97 -4.04
N ASP A 113 -4.52 14.66 -3.19
CA ASP A 113 -3.46 15.56 -3.66
C ASP A 113 -2.25 14.73 -4.16
N LEU A 114 -1.91 14.91 -5.43
CA LEU A 114 -0.83 14.20 -6.09
C LEU A 114 0.47 15.03 -6.22
N ARG A 115 0.45 16.32 -5.81
CA ARG A 115 1.59 17.25 -6.01
C ARG A 115 2.85 16.83 -5.24
N HIS A 116 2.70 16.05 -4.18
CA HIS A 116 3.82 15.55 -3.39
C HIS A 116 4.49 14.32 -4.00
N LEU A 117 3.90 13.72 -5.04
CA LEU A 117 4.44 12.51 -5.65
C LEU A 117 5.75 12.82 -6.40
N GLN A 118 6.79 12.07 -6.04
CA GLN A 118 8.09 12.08 -6.70
C GLN A 118 8.41 10.67 -7.20
N PRO A 119 9.24 10.52 -8.23
CA PRO A 119 9.65 9.20 -8.70
C PRO A 119 10.35 8.39 -7.59
N PHE A 120 10.10 7.09 -7.55
CA PHE A 120 10.79 6.17 -6.65
C PHE A 120 12.31 6.20 -6.94
N GLY A 121 13.13 6.24 -5.90
CA GLY A 121 14.58 6.37 -6.05
C GLY A 121 15.08 7.79 -6.29
N SER A 122 14.22 8.82 -6.29
CA SER A 122 14.67 10.21 -6.42
C SER A 122 15.68 10.56 -5.32
N PRO A 123 16.78 11.28 -5.65
CA PRO A 123 17.73 11.77 -4.66
C PRO A 123 17.05 12.63 -3.61
N ALA A 124 17.37 12.41 -2.36
CA ALA A 124 16.82 13.14 -1.22
C ALA A 124 17.94 13.56 -0.25
N HIS A 125 17.81 14.74 0.33
CA HIS A 125 18.70 15.22 1.39
C HIS A 125 17.92 15.27 2.70
N VAL A 126 18.28 14.37 3.63
CA VAL A 126 17.65 14.26 4.94
C VAL A 126 18.37 15.14 5.94
N LEU A 127 17.65 16.10 6.54
CA LEU A 127 18.22 16.99 7.54
C LEU A 127 18.60 16.19 8.81
N ILE A 128 19.84 16.37 9.26
CA ILE A 128 20.29 15.80 10.53
C ILE A 128 19.76 16.69 11.66
N PRO A 129 18.95 16.16 12.60
CA PRO A 129 18.49 16.91 13.77
C PRO A 129 19.65 17.53 14.56
N GLU A 130 19.41 18.69 15.15
CA GLU A 130 20.48 19.45 15.81
C GLU A 130 21.14 18.67 16.94
N GLU A 131 20.34 17.91 17.70
CA GLU A 131 20.80 17.07 18.81
C GLU A 131 21.73 15.92 18.36
N LYS A 132 21.65 15.53 17.11
CA LYS A 132 22.48 14.46 16.51
C LYS A 132 23.69 15.02 15.74
N ARG A 133 23.79 16.34 15.61
CA ARG A 133 24.96 16.97 14.97
C ARG A 133 26.11 16.96 15.97
N ARG A 134 27.21 16.30 15.61
CA ARG A 134 28.44 16.36 16.40
C ARG A 134 28.90 17.81 16.49
N THR A 135 29.33 18.24 17.67
CA THR A 135 29.70 19.62 18.06
C THR A 135 30.91 20.21 17.30
N ALA A 136 31.37 19.59 16.25
CA ALA A 136 32.59 19.93 15.53
C ALA A 136 32.32 20.80 14.30
N GLY A 137 32.06 22.10 14.51
CA GLY A 137 32.27 23.13 13.50
C GLY A 137 31.04 23.55 12.70
N LYS A 138 30.92 24.88 12.47
CA LYS A 138 29.83 25.54 11.72
C LYS A 138 29.74 25.14 10.24
N LEU A 139 30.75 24.44 9.70
CA LEU A 139 30.87 24.10 8.28
C LEU A 139 30.60 22.62 7.96
N LEU A 140 30.16 21.81 8.95
CA LEU A 140 29.80 20.41 8.71
C LEU A 140 28.51 20.28 7.92
N ALA A 141 28.42 19.21 7.13
CA ALA A 141 27.23 18.86 6.40
C ALA A 141 26.04 18.72 7.36
N ARG A 142 24.94 19.38 7.04
CA ARG A 142 23.70 19.37 7.83
C ARG A 142 22.70 18.33 7.32
N THR A 143 23.00 17.69 6.22
CA THR A 143 22.16 16.71 5.56
C THR A 143 22.93 15.44 5.26
N VAL A 144 22.19 14.33 5.18
CA VAL A 144 22.68 13.05 4.65
C VAL A 144 21.96 12.80 3.33
N GLU A 145 22.70 12.38 2.35
CA GLU A 145 22.15 11.94 1.07
C GLU A 145 21.43 10.60 1.23
N GLY A 146 20.32 10.44 0.54
CA GLY A 146 19.50 9.24 0.50
C GLY A 146 18.66 9.21 -0.75
N PHE A 147 17.75 8.26 -0.80
CA PHE A 147 16.80 8.10 -1.90
C PHE A 147 15.38 8.00 -1.35
N LEU A 148 14.41 8.53 -2.12
CA LEU A 148 13.01 8.38 -1.80
C LEU A 148 12.57 6.94 -2.08
N VAL A 149 12.13 6.23 -1.03
CA VAL A 149 11.69 4.83 -1.14
C VAL A 149 10.21 4.63 -0.76
N GLY A 150 9.49 5.71 -0.50
CA GLY A 150 8.05 5.66 -0.20
C GLY A 150 7.56 6.85 0.59
N TYR A 151 6.26 6.84 0.83
CA TYR A 151 5.55 7.85 1.62
C TYR A 151 5.05 7.20 2.91
N GLY A 152 5.37 7.83 4.05
CA GLY A 152 4.79 7.45 5.34
C GLY A 152 3.34 7.93 5.44
N GLU A 153 2.51 7.23 6.20
CA GLU A 153 1.24 7.79 6.64
C GLU A 153 1.56 9.05 7.47
N GLN A 154 1.04 10.20 7.05
CA GLN A 154 1.10 11.40 7.89
C GLN A 154 0.31 11.09 9.15
N ARG A 155 1.01 10.90 10.26
CA ARG A 155 0.39 10.94 11.58
C ARG A 155 0.10 12.41 11.86
N ASN A 156 -1.16 12.80 11.68
CA ASN A 156 -1.69 14.03 12.23
C ASN A 156 -1.70 13.92 13.75
#